data_c2b99c9c78cc16412d253d1ebadfae2b
#
_entry.id   c2b99c9c78cc16412d253d1ebadfae2b
#
_cell.length_a   1.000
_cell.length_b   1.000
_cell.length_c   1.000
_cell.angle_alpha   90.00
_cell.angle_beta   90.00
_cell.angle_gamma   90.00
#
_symmetry.space_group_name_H-M   'P 1'
#
loop_
_entity.id
_entity.type
_entity.pdbx_description
1 polymer ?
#
loop_
_entity_poly.entity_id
_entity_poly.type
_entity_poly.pdbx_seq_one_letter_code
_entity_poly.pdbx_strand_id
1 'polypeptide(L)'
;MDSESLQRSLRQEILFARRRIYEVGEATPLHSIILQEPELEIFVKREDLSPIHAYKWRGAYNRMALLSSEELAIGVVTASAGNHAQGV
;
A
#
# COMPACT_ATOMS: atom_id res chain seq x y z
N MET A 1 17.13 -16.83 -10.34
CA MET A 1 16.62 -16.88 -8.95
C MET A 1 15.47 -17.86 -8.90
N ASP A 2 15.48 -18.84 -8.01
CA ASP A 2 14.38 -19.76 -7.87
C ASP A 2 13.18 -19.10 -7.15
N SER A 3 12.03 -19.77 -7.15
CA SER A 3 10.82 -19.20 -6.58
C SER A 3 10.88 -19.00 -5.06
N GLU A 4 11.58 -19.86 -4.33
CA GLU A 4 11.77 -19.71 -2.88
C GLU A 4 12.63 -18.51 -2.53
N SER A 5 13.73 -18.28 -3.26
CA SER A 5 14.60 -17.13 -3.08
C SER A 5 13.87 -15.84 -3.40
N LEU A 6 13.06 -15.85 -4.47
CA LEU A 6 12.24 -14.69 -4.84
C LEU A 6 11.19 -14.37 -3.77
N GLN A 7 10.53 -15.38 -3.23
CA GLN A 7 9.54 -15.20 -2.17
C GLN A 7 10.16 -14.63 -0.89
N ARG A 8 11.35 -15.12 -0.50
CA ARG A 8 12.07 -14.58 0.67
C ARG A 8 12.49 -13.15 0.47
N SER A 9 13.01 -12.82 -0.70
CA SER A 9 13.41 -11.46 -1.04
C SER A 9 12.22 -10.50 -1.04
N LEU A 10 11.11 -10.90 -1.65
CA LEU A 10 9.87 -10.13 -1.68
C LEU A 10 9.31 -9.90 -0.28
N ARG A 11 9.32 -10.93 0.56
CA ARG A 11 8.87 -10.81 1.94
C ARG A 11 9.69 -9.78 2.72
N GLN A 12 11.01 -9.78 2.59
CA GLN A 12 11.87 -8.79 3.22
C GLN A 12 11.56 -7.38 2.75
N GLU A 13 11.40 -7.19 1.43
CA GLU A 13 11.06 -5.89 0.86
C GLU A 13 9.72 -5.37 1.39
N ILE A 14 8.73 -6.24 1.53
CA ILE A 14 7.42 -5.90 2.11
C ILE A 14 7.56 -5.46 3.57
N LEU A 15 8.38 -6.16 4.36
CA LEU A 15 8.60 -5.80 5.76
C LEU A 15 9.31 -4.45 5.91
N PHE A 16 10.26 -4.14 5.05
CA PHE A 16 10.90 -2.81 5.03
C PHE A 16 9.92 -1.72 4.57
N ALA A 17 9.13 -2.00 3.53
CA ALA A 17 8.11 -1.08 3.06
C ALA A 17 7.09 -0.74 4.15
N ARG A 18 6.70 -1.72 4.95
CA ARG A 18 5.78 -1.52 6.08
C ARG A 18 6.25 -0.43 7.03
N ARG A 19 7.53 -0.42 7.36
CA ARG A 19 8.12 0.60 8.24
C ARG A 19 8.02 2.00 7.64
N ARG A 20 8.36 2.14 6.35
CA ARG A 20 8.28 3.43 5.66
C ARG A 20 6.86 3.96 5.59
N ILE A 21 5.93 3.10 5.20
CA ILE A 21 4.55 3.46 4.94
C ILE A 21 3.84 3.89 6.23
N TYR A 22 4.01 3.13 7.30
CA TYR A 22 3.30 3.40 8.55
C TYR A 22 3.97 4.42 9.46
N GLU A 23 5.00 5.09 8.97
CA GLU A 23 5.49 6.34 9.55
C GLU A 23 4.62 7.54 9.17
N VAL A 24 3.93 7.48 8.01
CA VAL A 24 3.13 8.59 7.48
C VAL A 24 1.64 8.32 7.43
N GLY A 25 1.23 7.09 7.53
CA GLY A 25 -0.17 6.71 7.53
C GLY A 25 -0.42 5.49 8.38
N GLU A 26 -1.63 5.35 8.87
CA GLU A 26 -2.02 4.22 9.70
C GLU A 26 -2.48 3.03 8.85
N ALA A 27 -2.33 1.83 9.40
CA ALA A 27 -2.93 0.64 8.82
C ALA A 27 -4.46 0.78 8.85
N THR A 28 -5.10 0.51 7.72
CA THR A 28 -6.56 0.54 7.67
C THR A 28 -7.16 -0.62 8.45
N PRO A 29 -8.32 -0.42 9.09
CA PRO A 29 -8.92 -1.48 9.89
C PRO A 29 -9.48 -2.62 9.06
N LEU A 30 -9.57 -3.78 9.68
CA LEU A 30 -10.25 -4.94 9.16
C LEU A 30 -11.56 -5.08 9.94
N HIS A 31 -12.68 -4.77 9.29
CA HIS A 31 -13.99 -4.81 9.92
C HIS A 31 -14.72 -6.11 9.59
N SER A 32 -15.35 -6.69 10.61
CA SER A 32 -16.29 -7.78 10.42
C SER A 32 -17.65 -7.24 9.96
N ILE A 33 -18.23 -7.86 8.96
CA ILE A 33 -19.58 -7.56 8.49
C ILE A 33 -20.53 -8.60 9.05
N ILE A 34 -21.59 -8.14 9.72
CA ILE A 34 -22.66 -8.99 10.22
C ILE A 34 -23.68 -9.14 9.10
N LEU A 35 -23.81 -10.36 8.56
CA LEU A 35 -24.86 -10.71 7.61
C LEU A 35 -25.97 -11.49 8.31
N GLN A 36 -27.13 -11.56 7.65
CA GLN A 36 -28.26 -12.34 8.14
C GLN A 36 -28.02 -13.86 8.10
N GLU A 37 -26.99 -14.29 7.38
CA GLU A 37 -26.59 -15.69 7.32
C GLU A 37 -25.45 -15.95 8.32
N PRO A 38 -25.74 -16.62 9.45
CA PRO A 38 -24.76 -16.79 10.53
C PRO A 38 -23.58 -17.70 10.19
N GLU A 39 -23.62 -18.41 9.07
CA GLU A 39 -22.57 -19.32 8.61
C GLU A 39 -21.45 -18.60 7.85
N LEU A 40 -21.64 -17.32 7.49
CA LEU A 40 -20.65 -16.56 6.75
C LEU A 40 -19.98 -15.52 7.64
N GLU A 41 -18.67 -15.62 7.73
CA GLU A 41 -17.84 -14.56 8.30
C GLU A 41 -17.21 -13.77 7.16
N ILE A 42 -17.56 -12.48 7.05
CA ILE A 42 -17.01 -11.59 6.05
C ILE A 42 -16.25 -10.46 6.74
N PHE A 43 -15.04 -10.21 6.28
CA PHE A 43 -14.21 -9.12 6.74
C PHE A 43 -13.92 -8.18 5.58
N VAL A 44 -13.97 -6.89 5.86
CA VAL A 44 -13.65 -5.85 4.88
C VAL A 44 -12.43 -5.08 5.33
N LYS A 45 -11.40 -5.06 4.51
CA LYS A 45 -10.24 -4.20 4.69
C LYS A 45 -10.62 -2.79 4.24
N ARG A 46 -10.73 -1.89 5.19
CA ARG A 46 -11.31 -0.55 4.99
C ARG A 46 -10.32 0.41 4.31
N GLU A 47 -10.02 0.17 3.03
CA GLU A 47 -9.13 1.03 2.26
C GLU A 47 -9.72 2.41 1.95
N ASP A 48 -11.03 2.57 2.08
CA ASP A 48 -11.71 3.86 2.02
C ASP A 48 -11.29 4.82 3.16
N LEU A 49 -10.73 4.27 4.25
CA LEU A 49 -10.22 5.05 5.38
C LEU A 49 -8.74 5.39 5.26
N SER A 50 -8.10 5.06 4.16
CA SER A 50 -6.71 5.44 3.88
C SER A 50 -6.59 6.93 3.58
N PRO A 51 -5.36 7.51 3.58
CA PRO A 51 -5.16 8.94 3.30
C PRO A 51 -5.76 9.43 1.99
N ILE A 52 -5.85 8.57 0.96
CA ILE A 52 -6.43 8.92 -0.34
C ILE A 52 -7.73 8.15 -0.62
N HIS A 53 -8.29 7.50 0.38
CA HIS A 53 -9.51 6.69 0.30
C HIS A 53 -9.44 5.51 -0.69
N ALA A 54 -8.23 5.02 -0.95
CA ALA A 54 -7.94 3.90 -1.85
C ALA A 54 -6.65 3.20 -1.44
N TYR A 55 -6.43 1.97 -1.92
CA TYR A 55 -5.30 1.15 -1.48
C TYR A 55 -3.95 1.56 -2.10
N LYS A 56 -3.94 2.27 -3.22
CA LYS A 56 -2.72 2.55 -3.99
C LYS A 56 -1.74 3.50 -3.31
N TRP A 57 -2.14 4.16 -2.26
CA TRP A 57 -1.26 5.09 -1.53
C TRP A 57 0.00 4.44 -0.99
N ARG A 58 -0.08 3.18 -0.56
CA ARG A 58 1.07 2.45 -0.03
C ARG A 58 2.17 2.28 -1.07
N GLY A 59 1.80 1.78 -2.24
CA GLY A 59 2.75 1.57 -3.34
C GLY A 59 3.33 2.88 -3.84
N ALA A 60 2.51 3.89 -4.01
CA ALA A 60 2.95 5.22 -4.45
C ALA A 60 3.92 5.84 -3.43
N TYR A 61 3.57 5.89 -2.17
CA TYR A 61 4.44 6.44 -1.13
C TYR A 61 5.75 5.66 -1.02
N ASN A 62 5.68 4.33 -0.99
CA ASN A 62 6.89 3.50 -0.89
C ASN A 62 7.83 3.74 -2.06
N ARG A 63 7.31 3.85 -3.28
CA ARG A 63 8.12 4.13 -4.45
C ARG A 63 8.77 5.51 -4.38
N MET A 64 8.02 6.51 -3.97
CA MET A 64 8.53 7.88 -3.81
C MET A 64 9.58 7.98 -2.71
N ALA A 65 9.37 7.31 -1.59
CA ALA A 65 10.31 7.31 -0.46
C ALA A 65 11.65 6.64 -0.78
N LEU A 66 11.71 5.79 -1.80
CA LEU A 66 12.93 5.11 -2.24
C LEU A 66 13.71 5.89 -3.30
N LEU A 67 13.20 7.02 -3.76
CA LEU A 67 13.92 7.84 -4.73
C LEU A 67 15.13 8.53 -4.07
N SER A 68 16.23 8.60 -4.82
CA SER A 68 17.40 9.34 -4.38
C SER A 68 17.15 10.85 -4.42
N SER A 69 17.99 11.63 -3.74
CA SER A 69 17.89 13.09 -3.80
C SER A 69 18.10 13.63 -5.22
N GLU A 70 18.92 12.97 -6.03
CA GLU A 70 19.12 13.33 -7.43
C GLU A 70 17.87 13.08 -8.27
N GLU A 71 17.23 11.92 -8.07
CA GLU A 71 15.96 11.60 -8.74
C GLU A 71 14.84 12.55 -8.33
N LEU A 72 14.75 12.91 -7.06
CA LEU A 72 13.78 13.87 -6.56
C LEU A 72 13.98 15.27 -7.16
N ALA A 73 15.22 15.69 -7.35
CA ALA A 73 15.54 16.97 -7.96
C ALA A 73 15.07 17.07 -9.42
N ILE A 74 15.10 15.95 -10.15
CA ILE A 74 14.58 15.85 -11.52
C ILE A 74 13.05 15.93 -11.54
N GLY A 75 12.41 15.39 -10.49
CA GLY A 75 10.97 15.34 -10.38
C GLY A 75 10.37 14.03 -10.86
N VAL A 76 9.06 13.91 -10.75
CA VAL A 76 8.32 12.71 -11.12
C VAL A 76 7.12 13.07 -11.98
N VAL A 77 6.70 12.10 -12.80
CA VAL A 77 5.50 12.21 -13.63
C VAL A 77 4.64 10.99 -13.39
N THR A 78 3.35 11.21 -13.29
CA THR A 78 2.38 10.12 -13.20
C THR A 78 1.25 10.33 -14.21
N ALA A 79 0.72 9.21 -14.72
CA ALA A 79 -0.44 9.22 -15.60
C ALA A 79 -1.45 8.25 -15.02
N SER A 80 -2.60 8.77 -14.59
CA SER A 80 -3.63 7.97 -13.93
C SER A 80 -4.97 8.66 -14.02
N ALA A 81 -6.04 7.87 -14.13
CA ALA A 81 -7.40 8.39 -14.10
C ALA A 81 -7.87 8.81 -12.70
N GLY A 82 -7.11 8.49 -11.64
CA GLY A 82 -7.56 8.83 -10.28
C GLY A 82 -6.58 8.41 -9.17
N ASN A 83 -6.84 7.29 -8.54
CA ASN A 83 -6.27 6.94 -7.23
C ASN A 83 -4.74 6.87 -7.17
N HIS A 84 -4.07 6.40 -8.21
CA HIS A 84 -2.61 6.34 -8.21
C HIS A 84 -2.00 7.74 -8.25
N ALA A 85 -2.54 8.62 -9.08
CA ALA A 85 -2.09 10.02 -9.16
C ALA A 85 -2.28 10.73 -7.81
N GLN A 86 -3.37 10.46 -7.10
CA GLN A 86 -3.60 10.99 -5.75
C GLN A 86 -2.57 10.46 -4.74
N GLY A 87 -2.09 9.24 -4.91
CA GLY A 87 -1.05 8.67 -4.06
C GLY A 87 0.33 9.30 -4.29
N VAL A 88 0.64 9.68 -5.51
CA VAL A 88 1.90 10.34 -5.87
C VAL A 88 1.95 11.78 -5.36
#